data_b000ad661659af80a04cb44e848db638
#
_entry.id   b000ad661659af80a04cb44e848db638
#
_cell.length_a   1.000
_cell.length_b   1.000
_cell.length_c   1.000
_cell.angle_alpha   90.00
_cell.angle_beta   90.00
_cell.angle_gamma   90.00
#
_symmetry.space_group_name_H-M   'P 1'
#
loop_
_entity.id
_entity.type
_entity.pdbx_description
1 polymer ?
#
loop_
_entity_poly.entity_id
_entity_poly.type
_entity_poly.pdbx_seq_one_letter_code
_entity_poly.pdbx_strand_id
1 'polypeptide(L)'
;LSGVEICKNLKKDKKHNDIPVIMLTAKGEEEDKLRAFDTGADDYVTKPFSQKELNARIKSLLRRSKPQSTVDVVEFTDLKIDRITKRVYRNNVEINLGPTEFKLLDFFIKNPKRVYSREQLLNNVWGENIYVETRTVDVHIRRLRQAINIDNTKPLIRTVRSAGYSLESWRSL
;
A
#
# COMPACT_ATOMS: atom_id res chain seq x y z
N LEU A 1 -14.06 -20.70 -28.24
CA LEU A 1 -13.21 -19.54 -27.98
C LEU A 1 -11.97 -20.01 -27.22
N SER A 2 -10.79 -19.75 -27.77
CA SER A 2 -9.53 -20.06 -27.13
C SER A 2 -9.25 -19.03 -25.99
N GLY A 3 -8.45 -19.41 -25.01
CA GLY A 3 -8.04 -18.47 -23.94
C GLY A 3 -7.37 -17.21 -24.48
N VAL A 4 -6.64 -17.33 -25.58
CA VAL A 4 -6.01 -16.22 -26.31
C VAL A 4 -7.06 -15.25 -26.88
N GLU A 5 -8.13 -15.74 -27.47
CA GLU A 5 -9.22 -14.91 -28.00
C GLU A 5 -9.99 -14.22 -26.87
N ILE A 6 -10.23 -14.92 -25.77
CA ILE A 6 -10.89 -14.34 -24.58
C ILE A 6 -10.05 -13.19 -24.05
N CYS A 7 -8.74 -13.37 -23.89
CA CYS A 7 -7.83 -12.33 -23.43
C CYS A 7 -7.83 -11.11 -24.34
N LYS A 8 -7.71 -11.33 -25.67
CA LYS A 8 -7.76 -10.25 -26.67
C LYS A 8 -9.07 -9.45 -26.60
N ASN A 9 -10.19 -10.14 -26.49
CA ASN A 9 -11.51 -9.49 -26.39
C ASN A 9 -11.64 -8.68 -25.11
N LEU A 10 -11.17 -9.24 -24.00
CA LEU A 10 -11.20 -8.57 -22.68
C LEU A 10 -10.34 -7.30 -22.68
N LYS A 11 -9.15 -7.34 -23.29
CA LYS A 11 -8.25 -6.20 -23.38
C LYS A 11 -8.67 -5.13 -24.39
N LYS A 12 -9.53 -5.47 -25.35
CA LYS A 12 -10.13 -4.50 -26.29
C LYS A 12 -11.35 -3.79 -25.71
N ASP A 13 -12.00 -4.38 -24.71
CA ASP A 13 -13.18 -3.78 -24.12
C ASP A 13 -12.77 -2.66 -23.13
N LYS A 14 -13.19 -1.44 -23.40
CA LYS A 14 -12.90 -0.25 -22.58
C LYS A 14 -13.34 -0.36 -21.10
N LYS A 15 -14.30 -1.24 -20.82
CA LYS A 15 -14.76 -1.48 -19.43
C LYS A 15 -13.89 -2.47 -18.67
N HIS A 16 -13.15 -3.33 -19.38
CA HIS A 16 -12.45 -4.47 -18.78
C HIS A 16 -10.95 -4.52 -19.11
N ASN A 17 -10.44 -3.58 -19.91
CA ASN A 17 -9.03 -3.56 -20.32
C ASN A 17 -8.04 -3.41 -19.15
N ASP A 18 -8.48 -2.82 -18.04
CA ASP A 18 -7.67 -2.63 -16.83
C ASP A 18 -7.61 -3.87 -15.93
N ILE A 19 -8.41 -4.90 -16.23
CA ILE A 19 -8.38 -6.15 -15.46
C ILE A 19 -7.07 -6.88 -15.76
N PRO A 20 -6.24 -7.17 -14.73
CA PRO A 20 -5.03 -7.95 -14.93
C PRO A 20 -5.34 -9.39 -15.29
N VAL A 21 -4.64 -9.93 -16.28
CA VAL A 21 -4.87 -11.27 -16.83
C VAL A 21 -3.59 -12.09 -16.73
N ILE A 22 -3.67 -13.25 -16.09
CA ILE A 22 -2.63 -14.28 -16.11
C ILE A 22 -3.09 -15.41 -17.03
N MET A 23 -2.27 -15.73 -18.02
CA MET A 23 -2.50 -16.89 -18.88
C MET A 23 -1.84 -18.13 -18.28
N LEU A 24 -2.60 -19.22 -18.20
CA LEU A 24 -2.07 -20.52 -17.79
C LEU A 24 -1.84 -21.36 -19.06
N THR A 25 -0.58 -21.69 -19.36
CA THR A 25 -0.17 -22.37 -20.59
C THR A 25 0.37 -23.77 -20.34
N ALA A 26 0.26 -24.68 -21.34
CA ALA A 26 0.89 -25.99 -21.26
C ALA A 26 2.41 -25.90 -21.54
N LYS A 27 3.17 -26.85 -20.97
CA LYS A 27 4.62 -26.95 -21.18
C LYS A 27 4.87 -27.39 -22.65
N GLY A 28 5.60 -26.58 -23.41
CA GLY A 28 5.95 -26.89 -24.81
C GLY A 28 5.38 -25.89 -25.83
N GLU A 29 4.45 -25.04 -25.46
CA GLU A 29 3.88 -24.02 -26.33
C GLU A 29 4.71 -22.71 -26.27
N GLU A 30 6.04 -22.80 -26.57
CA GLU A 30 6.88 -21.60 -26.57
C GLU A 30 6.52 -20.65 -27.71
N GLU A 31 5.98 -21.16 -28.82
CA GLU A 31 5.44 -20.31 -29.88
C GLU A 31 4.16 -19.56 -29.45
N ASP A 32 3.40 -20.12 -28.52
CA ASP A 32 2.25 -19.45 -27.95
C ASP A 32 2.64 -18.38 -26.95
N LYS A 33 3.83 -18.44 -26.31
CA LYS A 33 4.35 -17.36 -25.48
C LYS A 33 4.63 -16.09 -26.30
N LEU A 34 5.17 -16.21 -27.50
CA LEU A 34 5.39 -15.05 -28.39
C LEU A 34 4.06 -14.48 -28.90
N ARG A 35 3.11 -15.34 -29.25
CA ARG A 35 1.73 -14.94 -29.64
C ARG A 35 0.96 -14.35 -28.45
N ALA A 36 1.28 -14.79 -27.25
CA ALA A 36 0.64 -14.37 -26.03
C ALA A 36 1.06 -12.95 -25.59
N PHE A 37 2.28 -12.49 -25.89
CA PHE A 37 2.66 -11.08 -25.71
C PHE A 37 1.79 -10.15 -26.57
N ASP A 38 1.34 -10.59 -27.74
CA ASP A 38 0.42 -9.82 -28.60
C ASP A 38 -1.04 -9.82 -28.09
N THR A 39 -1.36 -10.60 -27.05
CA THR A 39 -2.73 -10.68 -26.49
C THR A 39 -3.04 -9.60 -25.47
N GLY A 40 -2.00 -8.93 -24.95
CA GLY A 40 -2.13 -7.96 -23.87
C GLY A 40 -2.27 -8.59 -22.47
N ALA A 41 -1.98 -9.89 -22.32
CA ALA A 41 -1.92 -10.52 -21.00
C ALA A 41 -0.77 -9.94 -20.16
N ASP A 42 -0.98 -9.87 -18.86
CA ASP A 42 -0.04 -9.21 -17.94
C ASP A 42 1.03 -10.17 -17.40
N ASP A 43 0.74 -11.47 -17.38
CA ASP A 43 1.69 -12.52 -16.98
C ASP A 43 1.30 -13.88 -17.53
N TYR A 44 2.23 -14.83 -17.53
CA TYR A 44 2.08 -16.21 -17.99
C TYR A 44 2.62 -17.17 -16.96
N VAL A 45 1.91 -18.27 -16.74
CA VAL A 45 2.34 -19.37 -15.89
C VAL A 45 2.24 -20.68 -16.64
N THR A 46 3.33 -21.42 -16.71
CA THR A 46 3.38 -22.72 -17.40
C THR A 46 2.89 -23.83 -16.47
N LYS A 47 2.01 -24.71 -16.97
CA LYS A 47 1.59 -25.93 -16.27
C LYS A 47 2.66 -27.02 -16.36
N PRO A 48 2.95 -27.79 -15.28
CA PRO A 48 2.38 -27.68 -13.93
C PRO A 48 3.00 -26.50 -13.14
N PHE A 49 2.19 -25.83 -12.33
CA PHE A 49 2.63 -24.73 -11.46
C PHE A 49 2.28 -25.03 -10.00
N SER A 50 3.06 -24.47 -9.09
CA SER A 50 2.72 -24.54 -7.66
C SER A 50 1.71 -23.43 -7.29
N GLN A 51 0.83 -23.73 -6.35
CA GLN A 51 -0.10 -22.74 -5.82
C GLN A 51 0.62 -21.53 -5.20
N LYS A 52 1.80 -21.76 -4.60
CA LYS A 52 2.63 -20.68 -4.07
C LYS A 52 3.12 -19.73 -5.15
N GLU A 53 3.57 -20.28 -6.30
CA GLU A 53 4.01 -19.49 -7.45
C GLU A 53 2.85 -18.66 -8.02
N LEU A 54 1.71 -19.28 -8.27
CA LEU A 54 0.53 -18.59 -8.79
C LEU A 54 0.07 -17.48 -7.84
N ASN A 55 -0.01 -17.74 -6.54
CA ASN A 55 -0.38 -16.75 -5.55
C ASN A 55 0.61 -15.58 -5.48
N ALA A 56 1.91 -15.84 -5.61
CA ALA A 56 2.93 -14.79 -5.63
C ALA A 56 2.77 -13.88 -6.87
N ARG A 57 2.49 -14.46 -8.03
CA ARG A 57 2.24 -13.71 -9.27
C ARG A 57 0.96 -12.90 -9.21
N ILE A 58 -0.13 -13.47 -8.70
CA ILE A 58 -1.40 -12.76 -8.47
C ILE A 58 -1.17 -11.55 -7.56
N LYS A 59 -0.49 -11.72 -6.42
CA LYS A 59 -0.17 -10.62 -5.51
C LYS A 59 0.68 -9.54 -6.16
N SER A 60 1.67 -9.94 -6.98
CA SER A 60 2.52 -9.00 -7.72
C SER A 60 1.73 -8.20 -8.75
N LEU A 61 0.84 -8.84 -9.49
CA LEU A 61 -0.02 -8.18 -10.48
C LEU A 61 -1.02 -7.24 -9.82
N LEU A 62 -1.69 -7.68 -8.76
CA LEU A 62 -2.65 -6.85 -8.04
C LEU A 62 -1.98 -5.63 -7.38
N ARG A 63 -0.71 -5.73 -7.00
CA ARG A 63 0.08 -4.58 -6.52
C ARG A 63 0.39 -3.60 -7.66
N ARG A 64 0.63 -4.08 -8.89
CA ARG A 64 0.91 -3.25 -10.07
C ARG A 64 -0.36 -2.68 -10.68
N SER A 65 -1.46 -3.45 -10.68
CA SER A 65 -2.74 -3.10 -11.27
C SER A 65 -3.68 -2.37 -10.32
N LYS A 66 -3.41 -2.41 -9.01
CA LYS A 66 -3.91 -1.29 -8.23
C LYS A 66 -3.32 -0.07 -8.90
N PRO A 67 -4.15 0.86 -9.45
CA PRO A 67 -3.66 2.21 -9.46
C PRO A 67 -3.15 2.36 -8.05
N GLN A 68 -1.86 2.63 -7.85
CA GLN A 68 -1.48 3.29 -6.63
C GLN A 68 -2.65 4.21 -6.44
N SER A 69 -3.43 4.00 -5.40
CA SER A 69 -4.48 4.94 -5.10
C SER A 69 -3.73 6.25 -4.93
N THR A 70 -3.54 6.88 -6.06
CA THR A 70 -3.11 8.25 -6.19
C THR A 70 -4.32 9.09 -5.83
N VAL A 71 -4.84 8.85 -4.67
CA VAL A 71 -5.34 9.94 -3.90
C VAL A 71 -4.06 10.60 -3.45
N ASP A 72 -3.53 11.47 -4.32
CA ASP A 72 -2.32 12.24 -4.07
C ASP A 72 -2.46 13.04 -2.78
N VAL A 73 -3.68 13.31 -2.39
CA VAL A 73 -4.09 13.97 -1.14
C VAL A 73 -5.01 13.05 -0.35
N VAL A 74 -4.59 12.66 0.84
CA VAL A 74 -5.37 11.85 1.78
C VAL A 74 -5.72 12.67 3.00
N GLU A 75 -6.96 12.59 3.43
CA GLU A 75 -7.47 13.29 4.60
C GLU A 75 -7.97 12.31 5.66
N PHE A 76 -7.70 12.64 6.92
CA PHE A 76 -8.25 11.96 8.07
C PHE A 76 -8.57 12.97 9.17
N THR A 77 -9.83 13.19 9.45
CA THR A 77 -10.31 14.28 10.33
C THR A 77 -9.82 15.65 9.83
N ASP A 78 -8.99 16.34 10.60
CA ASP A 78 -8.36 17.63 10.28
C ASP A 78 -6.91 17.48 9.77
N LEU A 79 -6.45 16.24 9.55
CA LEU A 79 -5.13 15.90 9.01
C LEU A 79 -5.21 15.68 7.51
N LYS A 80 -4.30 16.28 6.76
CA LYS A 80 -4.18 16.16 5.32
C LYS A 80 -2.75 15.89 4.91
N ILE A 81 -2.57 14.90 4.06
CA ILE A 81 -1.26 14.56 3.47
C ILE A 81 -1.34 14.73 1.97
N ASP A 82 -0.47 15.55 1.42
CA ASP A 82 -0.21 15.61 -0.02
C ASP A 82 1.04 14.77 -0.33
N ARG A 83 0.83 13.64 -0.99
CA ARG A 83 1.91 12.69 -1.32
C ARG A 83 2.82 13.16 -2.44
N ILE A 84 2.34 14.00 -3.32
CA ILE A 84 3.13 14.55 -4.43
C ILE A 84 4.12 15.58 -3.89
N THR A 85 3.61 16.57 -3.16
CA THR A 85 4.44 17.64 -2.60
C THR A 85 5.14 17.26 -1.31
N LYS A 86 4.80 16.08 -0.72
CA LYS A 86 5.27 15.63 0.59
C LYS A 86 4.94 16.60 1.73
N ARG A 87 3.86 17.35 1.58
CA ARG A 87 3.39 18.30 2.60
C ARG A 87 2.29 17.69 3.46
N VAL A 88 2.29 18.09 4.71
CA VAL A 88 1.31 17.68 5.71
C VAL A 88 0.67 18.91 6.32
N TYR A 89 -0.63 18.86 6.50
CA TYR A 89 -1.41 19.93 7.10
C TYR A 89 -2.24 19.36 8.26
N ARG A 90 -2.31 20.10 9.34
CA ARG A 90 -3.19 19.84 10.46
C ARG A 90 -4.07 21.06 10.70
N ASN A 91 -5.40 20.91 10.64
CA ASN A 91 -6.34 22.03 10.73
C ASN A 91 -5.96 23.19 9.79
N ASN A 92 -5.60 22.85 8.53
CA ASN A 92 -5.12 23.77 7.48
C ASN A 92 -3.79 24.49 7.78
N VAL A 93 -3.07 24.12 8.83
CA VAL A 93 -1.73 24.62 9.15
C VAL A 93 -0.70 23.62 8.66
N GLU A 94 0.26 24.09 7.87
CA GLU A 94 1.35 23.24 7.38
C GLU A 94 2.24 22.80 8.53
N ILE A 95 2.58 21.50 8.53
CA ILE A 95 3.41 20.85 9.54
C ILE A 95 4.67 20.33 8.89
N ASN A 96 5.81 20.61 9.51
CA ASN A 96 7.09 20.04 9.09
C ASN A 96 7.31 18.68 9.75
N LEU A 97 7.45 17.63 8.93
CA LEU A 97 7.81 16.31 9.36
C LEU A 97 9.17 15.88 8.79
N GLY A 98 9.95 15.16 9.60
CA GLY A 98 11.09 14.42 9.09
C GLY A 98 10.67 13.29 8.13
N PRO A 99 11.61 12.75 7.33
CA PRO A 99 11.28 11.71 6.34
C PRO A 99 10.67 10.46 6.96
N THR A 100 11.15 10.05 8.13
CA THR A 100 10.65 8.86 8.84
C THR A 100 9.26 9.10 9.44
N GLU A 101 9.06 10.27 10.05
CA GLU A 101 7.76 10.68 10.59
C GLU A 101 6.71 10.78 9.48
N PHE A 102 7.09 11.28 8.31
CA PHE A 102 6.21 11.31 7.14
C PHE A 102 5.80 9.90 6.70
N LYS A 103 6.76 8.97 6.60
CA LYS A 103 6.48 7.56 6.24
C LYS A 103 5.58 6.88 7.26
N LEU A 104 5.80 7.12 8.56
CA LEU A 104 4.94 6.60 9.63
C LEU A 104 3.51 7.11 9.49
N LEU A 105 3.34 8.40 9.29
CA LEU A 105 2.02 9.01 9.16
C LEU A 105 1.31 8.52 7.90
N ASP A 106 2.00 8.44 6.78
CA ASP A 106 1.45 7.91 5.52
C ASP A 106 1.04 6.44 5.66
N PHE A 107 1.79 5.65 6.42
CA PHE A 107 1.44 4.26 6.73
C PHE A 107 0.17 4.18 7.57
N PHE A 108 0.07 4.96 8.63
CA PHE A 108 -1.12 4.97 9.50
C PHE A 108 -2.39 5.43 8.77
N ILE A 109 -2.29 6.47 7.94
CA ILE A 109 -3.46 7.06 7.29
C ILE A 109 -4.07 6.15 6.21
N LYS A 110 -3.29 5.19 5.71
CA LYS A 110 -3.80 4.15 4.80
C LYS A 110 -4.75 3.18 5.50
N ASN A 111 -4.56 2.97 6.81
CA ASN A 111 -5.35 2.04 7.62
C ASN A 111 -5.69 2.67 8.98
N PRO A 112 -6.52 3.69 9.02
CA PRO A 112 -6.92 4.33 10.26
C PRO A 112 -7.68 3.35 11.16
N LYS A 113 -7.62 3.57 12.45
CA LYS A 113 -8.24 2.74 13.51
C LYS A 113 -7.65 1.33 13.69
N ARG A 114 -6.65 0.97 12.92
CA ARG A 114 -5.94 -0.29 13.07
C ARG A 114 -4.75 -0.13 14.00
N VAL A 115 -4.60 -1.06 14.94
CA VAL A 115 -3.46 -1.12 15.86
C VAL A 115 -2.32 -1.88 15.21
N TYR A 116 -1.13 -1.27 15.22
CA TYR A 116 0.10 -1.88 14.73
C TYR A 116 1.11 -2.03 15.86
N SER A 117 1.71 -3.21 15.97
CA SER A 117 2.81 -3.42 16.91
C SER A 117 4.05 -2.63 16.49
N ARG A 118 4.98 -2.43 17.43
CA ARG A 118 6.28 -1.79 17.14
C ARG A 118 7.05 -2.52 16.06
N GLU A 119 7.02 -3.85 16.09
CA GLU A 119 7.66 -4.69 15.08
C GLU A 119 7.01 -4.53 13.70
N GLN A 120 5.69 -4.51 13.62
CA GLN A 120 4.97 -4.27 12.36
C GLN A 120 5.29 -2.87 11.80
N LEU A 121 5.35 -1.84 12.62
CA LEU A 121 5.72 -0.49 12.20
C LEU A 121 7.18 -0.44 11.73
N LEU A 122 8.09 -1.09 12.45
CA LEU A 122 9.49 -1.17 12.06
C LEU A 122 9.64 -1.82 10.67
N ASN A 123 9.03 -2.97 10.45
CA ASN A 123 9.11 -3.72 9.20
C ASN A 123 8.49 -2.97 8.02
N ASN A 124 7.37 -2.27 8.22
CA ASN A 124 6.66 -1.58 7.15
C ASN A 124 7.24 -0.20 6.81
N VAL A 125 7.86 0.48 7.75
CA VAL A 125 8.37 1.85 7.57
C VAL A 125 9.88 1.87 7.33
N TRP A 126 10.64 1.05 8.06
CA TRP A 126 12.11 0.95 7.90
C TRP A 126 12.54 -0.17 6.95
N GLY A 127 11.76 -1.25 6.83
CA GLY A 127 12.05 -2.43 6.01
C GLY A 127 12.45 -3.66 6.80
N GLU A 128 12.33 -4.85 6.18
CA GLU A 128 12.48 -6.14 6.87
C GLU A 128 13.92 -6.49 7.28
N ASN A 129 14.94 -5.93 6.63
CA ASN A 129 16.35 -6.28 6.86
C ASN A 129 17.13 -5.19 7.58
N ILE A 130 16.48 -4.35 8.35
CA ILE A 130 17.13 -3.29 9.10
C ILE A 130 17.29 -3.73 10.56
N TYR A 131 18.56 -3.80 11.02
CA TYR A 131 18.93 -4.09 12.40
C TYR A 131 18.76 -2.82 13.27
N VAL A 132 17.53 -2.41 13.48
CA VAL A 132 17.15 -1.27 14.33
C VAL A 132 16.28 -1.79 15.46
N GLU A 133 16.55 -1.33 16.67
CA GLU A 133 15.75 -1.71 17.83
C GLU A 133 14.31 -1.17 17.73
N THR A 134 13.35 -1.95 18.20
CA THR A 134 11.93 -1.57 18.24
C THR A 134 11.67 -0.27 19.01
N ARG A 135 12.52 0.08 19.97
CA ARG A 135 12.49 1.35 20.69
C ARG A 135 12.65 2.58 19.80
N THR A 136 13.28 2.42 18.65
CA THR A 136 13.40 3.51 17.67
C THR A 136 12.03 3.97 17.17
N VAL A 137 11.06 3.07 17.09
CA VAL A 137 9.68 3.41 16.74
C VAL A 137 9.10 4.40 17.76
N ASP A 138 9.30 4.18 19.05
CA ASP A 138 8.76 5.05 20.10
C ASP A 138 9.30 6.50 20.01
N VAL A 139 10.56 6.65 19.66
CA VAL A 139 11.19 7.97 19.47
C VAL A 139 10.53 8.71 18.29
N HIS A 140 10.32 8.04 17.18
CA HIS A 140 9.69 8.63 16.00
C HIS A 140 8.18 8.87 16.17
N ILE A 141 7.49 8.02 16.92
CA ILE A 141 6.09 8.27 17.33
C ILE A 141 6.00 9.53 18.20
N ARG A 142 6.91 9.69 19.15
CA ARG A 142 6.97 10.90 19.99
C ARG A 142 7.18 12.15 19.13
N ARG A 143 8.15 12.13 18.23
CA ARG A 143 8.43 13.25 17.30
C ARG A 143 7.22 13.55 16.41
N LEU A 144 6.58 12.51 15.88
CA LEU A 144 5.38 12.65 15.06
C LEU A 144 4.24 13.30 15.87
N ARG A 145 3.98 12.84 17.10
CA ARG A 145 2.98 13.45 17.97
C ARG A 145 3.28 14.91 18.27
N GLN A 146 4.53 15.25 18.57
CA GLN A 146 4.92 16.64 18.83
C GLN A 146 4.66 17.55 17.63
N ALA A 147 4.87 17.03 16.41
CA ALA A 147 4.66 17.79 15.18
C ALA A 147 3.18 17.96 14.83
N ILE A 148 2.36 16.91 14.95
CA ILE A 148 0.94 16.94 14.53
C ILE A 148 -0.02 17.44 15.61
N ASN A 149 0.35 17.39 16.88
CA ASN A 149 -0.49 17.90 17.97
C ASN A 149 -0.24 19.40 18.17
N ILE A 150 -0.78 20.19 17.26
CA ILE A 150 -0.76 21.65 17.34
C ILE A 150 -1.92 22.16 18.21
N ASP A 151 -1.88 23.45 18.56
CA ASP A 151 -2.89 24.10 19.40
C ASP A 151 -4.32 23.93 18.83
N ASN A 152 -5.27 23.72 19.71
CA ASN A 152 -6.68 23.51 19.39
C ASN A 152 -6.97 22.24 18.55
N THR A 153 -6.08 21.25 18.54
CA THR A 153 -6.29 19.96 17.92
C THR A 153 -6.35 18.83 18.94
N LYS A 154 -7.09 17.76 18.59
CA LYS A 154 -7.14 16.55 19.40
C LYS A 154 -6.03 15.58 19.03
N PRO A 155 -5.45 14.82 19.97
CA PRO A 155 -4.48 13.79 19.66
C PRO A 155 -5.08 12.77 18.65
N LEU A 156 -4.28 12.35 17.66
CA LEU A 156 -4.70 11.38 16.68
C LEU A 156 -3.96 10.03 16.80
N ILE A 157 -2.77 10.01 17.39
CA ILE A 157 -2.02 8.77 17.58
C ILE A 157 -2.23 8.27 18.99
N ARG A 158 -2.93 7.14 19.08
CA ARG A 158 -3.20 6.45 20.34
C ARG A 158 -2.13 5.40 20.61
N THR A 159 -1.70 5.31 21.87
CA THR A 159 -0.96 4.16 22.38
C THR A 159 -1.94 3.13 22.90
N VAL A 160 -1.87 1.92 22.35
CA VAL A 160 -2.59 0.77 22.87
C VAL A 160 -1.62 -0.04 23.71
N ARG A 161 -1.81 -0.01 25.03
CA ARG A 161 -0.89 -0.64 25.98
C ARG A 161 -0.65 -2.11 25.61
N SER A 162 0.61 -2.52 25.60
CA SER A 162 1.07 -3.86 25.23
C SER A 162 0.79 -4.31 23.77
N ALA A 163 0.15 -3.48 22.93
CA ALA A 163 -0.19 -3.84 21.56
C ALA A 163 0.52 -2.96 20.51
N GLY A 164 0.67 -1.66 20.77
CA GLY A 164 1.32 -0.74 19.84
C GLY A 164 0.63 0.60 19.67
N TYR A 165 0.46 1.03 18.42
CA TYR A 165 -0.05 2.36 18.08
C TYR A 165 -1.13 2.29 17.01
N SER A 166 -2.05 3.25 17.03
CA SER A 166 -3.06 3.44 15.98
C SER A 166 -3.32 4.91 15.70
N LEU A 167 -3.76 5.20 14.49
CA LEU A 167 -4.28 6.52 14.13
C LEU A 167 -5.80 6.49 14.30
N GLU A 168 -6.32 7.26 15.23
CA GLU A 168 -7.74 7.29 15.58
C GLU A 168 -8.22 8.72 15.83
N SER A 169 -9.48 8.98 15.51
CA SER A 169 -10.14 10.19 16.00
C SER A 169 -10.62 9.95 17.43
N TRP A 170 -10.27 10.84 18.34
CA TRP A 170 -10.82 10.82 19.70
C TRP A 170 -12.31 11.11 19.62
N ARG A 171 -13.12 10.13 20.00
CA ARG A 171 -14.52 10.38 20.31
C ARG A 171 -14.55 11.13 21.66
N SER A 172 -15.15 12.30 21.68
CA SER A 172 -15.58 12.90 22.93
C SER A 172 -16.55 11.92 23.60
N LEU A 173 -16.22 11.45 24.78
CA LEU A 173 -17.15 10.74 25.63
C LEU A 173 -18.33 11.65 25.96
#